data_7dc0b3567e054f5205afd7617a19abb1
#
_entry.id   7dc0b3567e054f5205afd7617a19abb1
#
_cell.length_a   1.000
_cell.length_b   1.000
_cell.length_c   1.000
_cell.angle_alpha   90.00
_cell.angle_beta   90.00
_cell.angle_gamma   90.00
#
_symmetry.space_group_name_H-M   'P 1'
#
loop_
_entity.id
_entity.type
_entity.pdbx_description
1 polymer ?
#
loop_
_entity_poly.entity_id
_entity_poly.type
_entity_poly.pdbx_seq_one_letter_code
_entity_poly.pdbx_strand_id
1 'polypeptide(L)'
;MSAELDDALIKTLQRFDTPTVCNALELLIPERRGYGFTTSQLVCTRPELPPMIGYARTATIRAAHPSDLSGKEARALSDNYYEYIDRGPKPSIAVIQDLDGNNGYGCLWGEVNSNIHMGFGCQGVITDGGVRDVPDIAPGFQMLAASVLPSHAFVHVVDYSRPVDVAGMRVTDGDIIHADQHGAVVIPTEVIGQVQAAAEQLARREA
;
A
#
# COMPACT_ATOMS: atom_id res chain seq x y z
N MET A 1 -13.65 12.39 -16.99
CA MET A 1 -13.93 10.99 -16.58
C MET A 1 -12.64 10.51 -15.94
N SER A 2 -12.66 10.15 -14.66
CA SER A 2 -11.51 9.53 -14.01
C SER A 2 -11.23 8.20 -14.71
N ALA A 3 -9.99 7.94 -15.10
CA ALA A 3 -9.63 6.66 -15.70
C ALA A 3 -9.79 5.57 -14.63
N GLU A 4 -10.62 4.59 -14.93
CA GLU A 4 -10.78 3.39 -14.11
C GLU A 4 -9.58 2.46 -14.36
N LEU A 5 -9.08 1.78 -13.32
CA LEU A 5 -8.01 0.80 -13.47
C LEU A 5 -8.57 -0.45 -14.16
N ASP A 6 -8.31 -0.57 -15.47
CA ASP A 6 -8.56 -1.81 -16.20
C ASP A 6 -7.28 -2.68 -16.29
N ASP A 7 -7.46 -3.93 -16.66
CA ASP A 7 -6.35 -4.90 -16.77
C ASP A 7 -5.27 -4.47 -17.77
N ALA A 8 -5.63 -3.74 -18.83
CA ALA A 8 -4.69 -3.28 -19.85
C ALA A 8 -3.78 -2.18 -19.29
N LEU A 9 -4.36 -1.23 -18.58
CA LEU A 9 -3.63 -0.15 -17.91
C LEU A 9 -2.72 -0.70 -16.81
N ILE A 10 -3.21 -1.62 -15.97
CA ILE A 10 -2.43 -2.27 -14.93
C ILE A 10 -1.20 -2.97 -15.54
N LYS A 11 -1.38 -3.84 -16.55
CA LYS A 11 -0.29 -4.52 -17.24
C LYS A 11 0.71 -3.55 -17.86
N THR A 12 0.24 -2.42 -18.33
CA THR A 12 1.08 -1.38 -18.91
C THR A 12 1.96 -0.73 -17.83
N LEU A 13 1.37 -0.33 -16.71
CA LEU A 13 2.09 0.31 -15.61
C LEU A 13 3.05 -0.65 -14.91
N GLN A 14 2.74 -1.95 -14.84
CA GLN A 14 3.62 -2.99 -14.29
C GLN A 14 4.95 -3.16 -15.05
N ARG A 15 5.09 -2.58 -16.24
CA ARG A 15 6.34 -2.60 -17.01
C ARG A 15 7.37 -1.60 -16.50
N PHE A 16 6.97 -0.67 -15.66
CA PHE A 16 7.80 0.40 -15.11
C PHE A 16 8.00 0.16 -13.61
N ASP A 17 9.20 0.43 -13.14
CA ASP A 17 9.47 0.50 -11.70
C ASP A 17 8.92 1.79 -11.09
N THR A 18 8.80 1.83 -9.77
CA THR A 18 8.27 2.99 -9.05
C THR A 18 9.11 4.26 -9.28
N PRO A 19 10.44 4.23 -9.33
CA PRO A 19 11.26 5.39 -9.72
C PRO A 19 10.90 5.94 -11.10
N THR A 20 10.71 5.10 -12.10
CA THR A 20 10.30 5.52 -13.44
C THR A 20 8.94 6.19 -13.44
N VAL A 21 7.98 5.65 -12.65
CA VAL A 21 6.66 6.28 -12.48
C VAL A 21 6.79 7.64 -11.79
N CYS A 22 7.63 7.78 -10.76
CA CYS A 22 7.89 9.07 -10.11
C CYS A 22 8.44 10.10 -11.12
N ASN A 23 9.44 9.73 -11.92
CA ASN A 23 10.00 10.58 -12.95
C ASN A 23 8.95 11.00 -14.01
N ALA A 24 8.08 10.06 -14.40
CA ALA A 24 6.98 10.37 -15.33
C ALA A 24 5.98 11.37 -14.72
N LEU A 25 5.66 11.22 -13.42
CA LEU A 25 4.79 12.15 -12.71
C LEU A 25 5.42 13.53 -12.55
N GLU A 26 6.73 13.65 -12.33
CA GLU A 26 7.44 14.93 -12.33
C GLU A 26 7.38 15.64 -13.69
N LEU A 27 7.41 14.88 -14.80
CA LEU A 27 7.26 15.44 -16.12
C LEU A 27 5.84 15.96 -16.39
N LEU A 28 4.82 15.28 -15.89
CA LEU A 28 3.40 15.62 -16.07
C LEU A 28 2.93 16.70 -15.11
N ILE A 29 3.41 16.67 -13.88
CA ILE A 29 3.04 17.57 -12.77
C ILE A 29 4.33 17.92 -12.02
N PRO A 30 5.08 18.94 -12.42
CA PRO A 30 6.41 19.28 -11.86
C PRO A 30 6.41 19.48 -10.34
N GLU A 31 5.30 19.92 -9.77
CA GLU A 31 5.14 20.12 -8.32
C GLU A 31 5.22 18.80 -7.52
N ARG A 32 4.98 17.65 -8.17
CA ARG A 32 5.05 16.33 -7.55
C ARG A 32 6.48 15.87 -7.19
N ARG A 33 7.49 16.60 -7.60
CA ARG A 33 8.89 16.29 -7.26
C ARG A 33 9.14 16.14 -5.75
N GLY A 34 8.38 16.81 -4.90
CA GLY A 34 8.60 16.87 -3.46
C GLY A 34 7.63 16.05 -2.60
N TYR A 35 6.62 15.39 -3.17
CA TYR A 35 5.58 14.71 -2.38
C TYR A 35 4.83 13.62 -3.16
N GLY A 36 4.05 12.82 -2.40
CA GLY A 36 3.17 11.80 -2.95
C GLY A 36 3.85 10.44 -3.15
N PHE A 37 5.02 10.25 -2.58
CA PHE A 37 5.77 9.00 -2.56
C PHE A 37 6.33 8.72 -1.17
N THR A 38 6.74 7.47 -0.92
CA THR A 38 7.38 7.11 0.35
C THR A 38 8.77 7.72 0.47
N THR A 39 9.05 8.37 1.58
CA THR A 39 10.34 9.06 1.87
C THR A 39 11.18 8.31 2.90
N SER A 40 10.63 7.27 3.53
CA SER A 40 11.35 6.37 4.43
C SER A 40 11.47 4.98 3.79
N GLN A 41 12.58 4.32 4.06
CA GLN A 41 12.83 2.98 3.55
C GLN A 41 11.81 1.98 4.09
N LEU A 42 11.30 1.13 3.22
CA LEU A 42 10.46 -0.02 3.55
C LEU A 42 11.15 -1.31 3.10
N VAL A 43 10.98 -2.37 3.88
CA VAL A 43 11.40 -3.72 3.52
C VAL A 43 10.37 -4.32 2.58
N CYS A 44 10.79 -4.72 1.38
CA CYS A 44 9.95 -5.47 0.45
C CYS A 44 10.15 -6.97 0.67
N THR A 45 9.08 -7.70 0.97
CA THR A 45 9.16 -9.13 1.27
C THR A 45 9.25 -10.02 0.03
N ARG A 46 8.84 -9.51 -1.12
CA ARG A 46 8.79 -10.23 -2.41
C ARG A 46 9.24 -9.34 -3.56
N PRO A 47 10.53 -8.96 -3.58
CA PRO A 47 11.06 -8.04 -4.61
C PRO A 47 11.06 -8.64 -6.04
N GLU A 48 10.87 -9.95 -6.17
CA GLU A 48 10.76 -10.66 -7.44
C GLU A 48 9.37 -10.53 -8.10
N LEU A 49 8.34 -10.08 -7.36
CA LEU A 49 7.01 -9.87 -7.92
C LEU A 49 6.97 -8.57 -8.75
N PRO A 50 6.09 -8.52 -9.77
CA PRO A 50 5.86 -7.28 -10.49
C PRO A 50 5.32 -6.19 -9.55
N PRO A 51 5.47 -4.90 -9.93
CA PRO A 51 4.90 -3.80 -9.16
C PRO A 51 3.41 -4.00 -8.88
N MET A 52 2.98 -3.67 -7.67
CA MET A 52 1.56 -3.60 -7.31
C MET A 52 0.96 -2.32 -7.89
N ILE A 53 -0.22 -2.44 -8.50
CA ILE A 53 -1.03 -1.30 -8.92
C ILE A 53 -2.46 -1.55 -8.46
N GLY A 54 -3.02 -0.62 -7.67
CA GLY A 54 -4.37 -0.81 -7.15
C GLY A 54 -4.90 0.41 -6.41
N TYR A 55 -6.16 0.32 -6.03
CA TYR A 55 -6.81 1.33 -5.21
C TYR A 55 -6.41 1.17 -3.75
N ALA A 56 -5.99 2.26 -3.11
CA ALA A 56 -5.66 2.28 -1.68
C ALA A 56 -6.89 1.95 -0.83
N ARG A 57 -6.68 1.05 0.13
CA ARG A 57 -7.62 0.79 1.23
C ARG A 57 -6.93 1.16 2.53
N THR A 58 -7.31 2.28 3.08
CA THR A 58 -6.58 2.90 4.19
C THR A 58 -7.12 2.48 5.55
N ALA A 59 -6.22 2.25 6.51
CA ALA A 59 -6.56 2.05 7.90
C ALA A 59 -5.43 2.48 8.83
N THR A 60 -5.74 2.58 10.11
CA THR A 60 -4.76 2.83 11.17
C THR A 60 -4.77 1.70 12.18
N ILE A 61 -3.60 1.41 12.76
CA ILE A 61 -3.41 0.40 13.78
C ILE A 61 -2.66 0.97 14.99
N ARG A 62 -2.74 0.25 16.11
CA ARG A 62 -1.83 0.36 17.27
C ARG A 62 -1.39 -1.03 17.67
N ALA A 63 -0.23 -1.12 18.34
CA ALA A 63 0.34 -2.39 18.77
C ALA A 63 1.00 -2.34 20.15
N ALA A 64 1.42 -1.17 20.64
CA ALA A 64 2.18 -1.03 21.89
C ALA A 64 1.36 -1.35 23.14
N HIS A 65 0.05 -1.10 23.10
CA HIS A 65 -0.86 -1.31 24.23
C HIS A 65 -2.13 -2.03 23.79
N PRO A 66 -2.82 -2.75 24.71
CA PRO A 66 -4.14 -3.32 24.43
C PRO A 66 -5.13 -2.24 23.99
N SER A 67 -6.13 -2.64 23.21
CA SER A 67 -7.24 -1.75 22.84
C SER A 67 -8.08 -1.39 24.09
N ASP A 68 -8.51 -0.14 24.16
CA ASP A 68 -9.45 0.34 25.20
C ASP A 68 -10.89 -0.14 24.95
N LEU A 69 -11.19 -0.68 23.78
CA LEU A 69 -12.49 -1.21 23.42
C LEU A 69 -12.77 -2.54 24.16
N SER A 70 -14.03 -2.77 24.51
CA SER A 70 -14.45 -4.10 24.97
C SER A 70 -14.20 -5.16 23.89
N GLY A 71 -14.02 -6.42 24.26
CA GLY A 71 -13.79 -7.49 23.29
C GLY A 71 -14.87 -7.61 22.20
N LYS A 72 -16.13 -7.24 22.51
CA LYS A 72 -17.22 -7.19 21.52
C LYS A 72 -17.07 -6.03 20.54
N GLU A 73 -16.72 -4.85 21.02
CA GLU A 73 -16.51 -3.65 20.18
C GLU A 73 -15.27 -3.82 19.29
N ALA A 74 -14.17 -4.32 19.85
CA ALA A 74 -12.95 -4.59 19.10
C ALA A 74 -13.20 -5.59 17.97
N ARG A 75 -13.97 -6.65 18.24
CA ARG A 75 -14.34 -7.63 17.23
C ARG A 75 -15.22 -7.03 16.15
N ALA A 76 -16.23 -6.24 16.51
CA ALA A 76 -17.10 -5.57 15.55
C ALA A 76 -16.32 -4.59 14.65
N LEU A 77 -15.34 -3.87 15.21
CA LEU A 77 -14.47 -2.99 14.42
C LEU A 77 -13.61 -3.79 13.42
N SER A 78 -13.05 -4.92 13.86
CA SER A 78 -12.28 -5.81 12.98
C SER A 78 -13.14 -6.41 11.86
N ASP A 79 -14.34 -6.89 12.17
CA ASP A 79 -15.27 -7.45 11.19
C ASP A 79 -15.67 -6.38 10.16
N ASN A 80 -15.99 -5.16 10.60
CA ASN A 80 -16.31 -4.02 9.73
C ASN A 80 -15.12 -3.60 8.85
N TYR A 81 -13.89 -3.67 9.36
CA TYR A 81 -12.68 -3.41 8.59
C TYR A 81 -12.54 -4.43 7.45
N TYR A 82 -12.71 -5.73 7.71
CA TYR A 82 -12.66 -6.74 6.67
C TYR A 82 -13.77 -6.57 5.62
N GLU A 83 -14.98 -6.24 6.05
CA GLU A 83 -16.08 -5.92 5.14
C GLU A 83 -15.77 -4.69 4.26
N TYR A 84 -15.14 -3.67 4.83
CA TYR A 84 -14.67 -2.50 4.10
C TYR A 84 -13.61 -2.88 3.03
N ILE A 85 -12.65 -3.74 3.35
CA ILE A 85 -11.66 -4.24 2.38
C ILE A 85 -12.36 -5.02 1.26
N ASP A 86 -13.25 -5.94 1.62
CA ASP A 86 -13.96 -6.80 0.65
C ASP A 86 -14.81 -6.00 -0.34
N ARG A 87 -15.55 -5.01 0.13
CA ARG A 87 -16.46 -4.17 -0.70
C ARG A 87 -15.75 -3.08 -1.52
N GLY A 88 -14.48 -2.85 -1.31
CA GLY A 88 -13.73 -1.81 -2.02
C GLY A 88 -13.48 -2.11 -3.49
N PRO A 89 -13.05 -1.08 -4.26
CA PRO A 89 -12.67 -1.26 -5.66
C PRO A 89 -11.47 -2.22 -5.79
N LYS A 90 -11.39 -2.92 -6.91
CA LYS A 90 -10.37 -3.94 -7.18
C LYS A 90 -9.59 -3.61 -8.46
N PRO A 91 -8.32 -4.03 -8.56
CA PRO A 91 -7.50 -4.58 -7.47
C PRO A 91 -7.23 -3.54 -6.40
N SER A 92 -6.97 -3.96 -5.16
CA SER A 92 -6.69 -3.05 -4.05
C SER A 92 -5.32 -3.28 -3.41
N ILE A 93 -4.86 -2.28 -2.68
CA ILE A 93 -3.64 -2.31 -1.86
C ILE A 93 -4.01 -1.78 -0.47
N ALA A 94 -3.76 -2.54 0.58
CA ALA A 94 -3.94 -2.04 1.94
C ALA A 94 -2.83 -1.02 2.26
N VAL A 95 -3.20 0.16 2.77
CA VAL A 95 -2.25 1.20 3.19
C VAL A 95 -2.50 1.49 4.65
N ILE A 96 -1.61 1.00 5.52
CA ILE A 96 -1.87 0.89 6.96
C ILE A 96 -0.85 1.68 7.76
N GLN A 97 -1.32 2.73 8.42
CA GLN A 97 -0.50 3.54 9.31
C GLN A 97 -0.44 2.95 10.72
N ASP A 98 0.76 2.78 11.27
CA ASP A 98 0.97 2.47 12.69
C ASP A 98 1.04 3.79 13.50
N LEU A 99 0.07 3.98 14.39
CA LEU A 99 -0.05 5.20 15.20
C LEU A 99 0.90 5.25 16.40
N ASP A 100 1.65 4.19 16.67
CA ASP A 100 2.54 4.14 17.82
C ASP A 100 3.90 4.83 17.57
N GLY A 101 4.17 5.26 16.35
CA GLY A 101 5.33 6.09 16.00
C GLY A 101 6.68 5.40 16.10
N ASN A 102 6.72 4.11 16.34
CA ASN A 102 7.92 3.30 16.45
C ASN A 102 7.98 2.33 15.27
N ASN A 103 8.54 2.73 14.18
CA ASN A 103 8.80 1.95 12.96
C ASN A 103 8.52 0.43 13.06
N GLY A 104 7.22 0.07 13.19
CA GLY A 104 6.77 -1.31 13.33
C GLY A 104 6.97 -1.90 14.72
N TYR A 105 6.11 -1.56 15.68
CA TYR A 105 6.13 -2.16 17.01
C TYR A 105 5.51 -3.56 17.04
N GLY A 106 4.44 -3.78 16.28
CA GLY A 106 3.74 -5.06 16.20
C GLY A 106 3.30 -5.38 14.78
N CYS A 107 3.04 -6.67 14.53
CA CYS A 107 2.71 -7.14 13.19
C CYS A 107 1.22 -7.45 13.07
N LEU A 108 0.47 -6.60 12.36
CA LEU A 108 -0.85 -6.99 11.83
C LEU A 108 -0.71 -8.02 10.72
N TRP A 109 0.39 -7.94 9.96
CA TRP A 109 0.62 -8.66 8.72
C TRP A 109 1.51 -9.88 8.92
N GLY A 110 1.07 -10.99 8.37
CA GLY A 110 1.72 -12.28 8.32
C GLY A 110 0.92 -13.24 7.45
N GLU A 111 1.08 -14.54 7.64
CA GLU A 111 0.39 -15.59 6.88
C GLU A 111 -1.12 -15.35 6.82
N VAL A 112 -1.78 -15.24 7.98
CA VAL A 112 -3.25 -15.19 8.08
C VAL A 112 -3.82 -13.97 7.35
N ASN A 113 -3.32 -12.75 7.68
CA ASN A 113 -3.85 -11.53 7.08
C ASN A 113 -3.52 -11.40 5.60
N SER A 114 -2.37 -11.91 5.13
CA SER A 114 -2.09 -11.94 3.69
C SER A 114 -3.08 -12.80 2.92
N ASN A 115 -3.44 -13.98 3.45
CA ASN A 115 -4.42 -14.87 2.83
C ASN A 115 -5.83 -14.26 2.83
N ILE A 116 -6.27 -13.66 3.93
CA ILE A 116 -7.58 -13.01 4.04
C ILE A 116 -7.69 -11.87 3.01
N HIS A 117 -6.72 -10.96 3.00
CA HIS A 117 -6.76 -9.80 2.11
C HIS A 117 -6.61 -10.18 0.64
N MET A 118 -5.79 -11.18 0.33
CA MET A 118 -5.72 -11.73 -1.03
C MET A 118 -7.06 -12.30 -1.47
N GLY A 119 -7.77 -13.01 -0.59
CA GLY A 119 -9.12 -13.51 -0.84
C GLY A 119 -10.13 -12.40 -1.15
N PHE A 120 -9.91 -11.21 -0.62
CA PHE A 120 -10.69 -9.99 -0.93
C PHE A 120 -10.18 -9.21 -2.14
N GLY A 121 -9.22 -9.72 -2.91
CA GLY A 121 -8.68 -9.07 -4.12
C GLY A 121 -7.67 -7.97 -3.84
N CYS A 122 -7.03 -8.00 -2.66
CA CYS A 122 -5.92 -7.13 -2.32
C CYS A 122 -4.60 -7.75 -2.81
N GLN A 123 -3.75 -6.96 -3.48
CA GLN A 123 -2.46 -7.43 -4.02
C GLN A 123 -1.33 -7.41 -3.00
N GLY A 124 -1.47 -6.64 -1.94
CA GLY A 124 -0.45 -6.48 -0.93
C GLY A 124 -0.74 -5.35 0.05
N VAL A 125 0.28 -5.02 0.82
CA VAL A 125 0.22 -3.97 1.84
C VAL A 125 1.41 -3.05 1.79
N ILE A 126 1.18 -1.79 2.12
CA ILE A 126 2.19 -0.77 2.42
C ILE A 126 1.92 -0.30 3.85
N THR A 127 2.89 -0.43 4.74
CA THR A 127 2.73 -0.07 6.15
C THR A 127 4.03 0.42 6.78
N ASP A 128 3.95 1.36 7.69
CA ASP A 128 5.01 1.70 8.62
C ASP A 128 4.98 0.85 9.91
N GLY A 129 4.06 -0.11 9.97
CA GLY A 129 4.06 -1.20 10.96
C GLY A 129 5.01 -2.36 10.61
N GLY A 130 4.99 -3.40 11.46
CA GLY A 130 5.78 -4.61 11.27
C GLY A 130 5.05 -5.70 10.48
N VAL A 131 5.84 -6.62 9.90
CA VAL A 131 5.36 -7.87 9.27
C VAL A 131 6.11 -9.08 9.84
N ARG A 132 5.51 -10.25 9.75
CA ARG A 132 6.09 -11.53 10.17
C ARG A 132 5.73 -12.66 9.20
N ASP A 133 6.10 -13.88 9.53
CA ASP A 133 5.78 -15.11 8.76
C ASP A 133 6.16 -14.97 7.28
N VAL A 134 7.30 -14.33 7.00
CA VAL A 134 7.70 -13.94 5.62
C VAL A 134 7.73 -15.13 4.65
N PRO A 135 8.19 -16.35 5.04
CA PRO A 135 8.15 -17.52 4.14
C PRO A 135 6.72 -18.00 3.79
N ASP A 136 5.76 -17.74 4.71
CA ASP A 136 4.39 -18.28 4.65
C ASP A 136 3.35 -17.25 4.17
N ILE A 137 3.81 -16.06 3.73
CA ILE A 137 2.94 -15.04 3.12
C ILE A 137 2.23 -15.63 1.90
N ALA A 138 0.95 -15.33 1.74
CA ALA A 138 0.13 -15.80 0.61
C ALA A 138 0.88 -15.63 -0.74
N PRO A 139 0.90 -16.67 -1.59
CA PRO A 139 1.59 -16.59 -2.89
C PRO A 139 1.09 -15.44 -3.75
N GLY A 140 1.99 -14.55 -4.18
CA GLY A 140 1.64 -13.37 -4.98
C GLY A 140 1.23 -12.13 -4.16
N PHE A 141 1.14 -12.23 -2.83
CA PHE A 141 0.90 -11.07 -1.95
C PHE A 141 2.24 -10.39 -1.60
N GLN A 142 2.37 -9.11 -1.89
CA GLN A 142 3.59 -8.34 -1.61
C GLN A 142 3.40 -7.47 -0.36
N MET A 143 4.42 -7.39 0.48
CA MET A 143 4.40 -6.49 1.65
C MET A 143 5.58 -5.53 1.59
N LEU A 144 5.28 -4.23 1.71
CA LEU A 144 6.22 -3.17 1.98
C LEU A 144 6.00 -2.71 3.41
N ALA A 145 6.96 -2.92 4.29
CA ALA A 145 6.81 -2.69 5.73
C ALA A 145 8.03 -1.99 6.35
N ALA A 146 7.84 -1.29 7.45
CA ALA A 146 8.96 -0.67 8.17
C ALA A 146 9.95 -1.70 8.71
N SER A 147 9.48 -2.89 9.11
CA SER A 147 10.35 -3.92 9.71
C SER A 147 9.76 -5.33 9.64
N VAL A 148 10.63 -6.33 9.79
CA VAL A 148 10.23 -7.72 10.03
C VAL A 148 10.43 -8.01 11.52
N LEU A 149 9.37 -8.42 12.21
CA LEU A 149 9.36 -8.63 13.66
C LEU A 149 8.73 -9.98 14.02
N PRO A 150 9.09 -10.57 15.18
CA PRO A 150 8.58 -11.89 15.57
C PRO A 150 7.20 -11.87 16.22
N SER A 151 6.70 -10.71 16.67
CA SER A 151 5.49 -10.63 17.51
C SER A 151 4.41 -9.72 16.89
N HIS A 152 3.16 -10.12 17.05
CA HIS A 152 2.01 -9.24 16.78
C HIS A 152 1.79 -8.19 17.90
N ALA A 153 2.43 -8.35 19.07
CA ALA A 153 2.17 -7.54 20.25
C ALA A 153 0.65 -7.43 20.55
N PHE A 154 0.15 -6.23 20.86
CA PHE A 154 -1.28 -5.96 21.08
C PHE A 154 -1.96 -5.39 19.82
N VAL A 155 -1.47 -5.73 18.63
CA VAL A 155 -1.95 -5.12 17.40
C VAL A 155 -3.47 -5.20 17.22
N HIS A 156 -4.05 -4.08 16.88
CA HIS A 156 -5.49 -3.94 16.59
C HIS A 156 -5.74 -2.78 15.63
N VAL A 157 -6.84 -2.89 14.88
CA VAL A 157 -7.33 -1.79 14.03
C VAL A 157 -7.93 -0.69 14.93
N VAL A 158 -7.62 0.56 14.61
CA VAL A 158 -8.14 1.75 15.31
C VAL A 158 -9.23 2.43 14.50
N ASP A 159 -8.99 2.66 13.20
CA ASP A 159 -9.95 3.29 12.27
C ASP A 159 -9.61 2.86 10.83
N TYR A 160 -10.53 3.09 9.89
CA TYR A 160 -10.35 2.78 8.47
C TYR A 160 -11.07 3.80 7.58
N SER A 161 -10.76 3.78 6.26
CA SER A 161 -11.35 4.70 5.28
C SER A 161 -11.10 6.18 5.61
N ARG A 162 -9.97 6.48 6.25
CA ARG A 162 -9.50 7.84 6.54
C ARG A 162 -8.15 8.08 5.87
N PRO A 163 -7.80 9.34 5.58
CA PRO A 163 -6.46 9.64 5.12
C PRO A 163 -5.40 9.19 6.13
N VAL A 164 -4.32 8.59 5.61
CA VAL A 164 -3.19 8.10 6.40
C VAL A 164 -1.87 8.70 5.89
N ASP A 165 -0.85 8.69 6.74
CA ASP A 165 0.53 8.98 6.38
C ASP A 165 1.38 7.74 6.65
N VAL A 166 1.88 7.09 5.58
CA VAL A 166 2.69 5.89 5.70
C VAL A 166 4.05 6.13 5.07
N ALA A 167 5.11 5.97 5.85
CA ALA A 167 6.49 6.20 5.42
C ALA A 167 6.70 7.58 4.75
N GLY A 168 5.96 8.61 5.19
CA GLY A 168 6.01 9.97 4.65
C GLY A 168 5.14 10.20 3.40
N MET A 169 4.42 9.19 2.94
CA MET A 169 3.46 9.29 1.84
C MET A 169 2.04 9.49 2.38
N ARG A 170 1.43 10.65 2.07
CA ARG A 170 0.01 10.89 2.35
C ARG A 170 -0.86 10.14 1.35
N VAL A 171 -1.82 9.36 1.85
CA VAL A 171 -2.75 8.56 1.05
C VAL A 171 -4.19 8.75 1.53
N THR A 172 -5.10 8.95 0.60
CA THR A 172 -6.54 8.96 0.83
C THR A 172 -7.15 7.64 0.34
N ASP A 173 -8.21 7.18 0.99
CA ASP A 173 -8.92 5.98 0.56
C ASP A 173 -9.38 6.11 -0.91
N GLY A 174 -9.09 5.10 -1.72
CA GLY A 174 -9.37 5.10 -3.15
C GLY A 174 -8.32 5.73 -4.04
N ASP A 175 -7.25 6.33 -3.51
CA ASP A 175 -6.12 6.77 -4.32
C ASP A 175 -5.52 5.59 -5.11
N ILE A 176 -5.01 5.87 -6.31
CA ILE A 176 -4.30 4.85 -7.09
C ILE A 176 -2.84 4.82 -6.66
N ILE A 177 -2.36 3.64 -6.29
CA ILE A 177 -0.98 3.41 -5.84
C ILE A 177 -0.24 2.57 -6.87
N HIS A 178 1.02 2.93 -7.10
CA HIS A 178 2.05 2.08 -7.72
C HIS A 178 3.13 1.80 -6.67
N ALA A 179 3.52 0.54 -6.50
CA ALA A 179 4.50 0.18 -5.49
C ALA A 179 5.34 -1.04 -5.90
N ASP A 180 6.63 -0.99 -5.60
CA ASP A 180 7.58 -2.09 -5.76
C ASP A 180 8.66 -2.06 -4.66
N GLN A 181 9.77 -2.77 -4.88
CA GLN A 181 10.89 -2.82 -3.92
C GLN A 181 11.52 -1.46 -3.56
N HIS A 182 11.31 -0.42 -4.36
CA HIS A 182 11.85 0.93 -4.11
C HIS A 182 10.93 1.75 -3.20
N GLY A 183 9.67 1.32 -2.99
CA GLY A 183 8.66 2.03 -2.22
C GLY A 183 7.36 2.19 -2.99
N ALA A 184 6.64 3.28 -2.72
CA ALA A 184 5.32 3.52 -3.29
C ALA A 184 5.10 4.97 -3.71
N VAL A 185 4.22 5.19 -4.68
CA VAL A 185 3.78 6.51 -5.13
C VAL A 185 2.28 6.51 -5.41
N VAL A 186 1.64 7.62 -5.05
CA VAL A 186 0.25 7.92 -5.44
C VAL A 186 0.24 8.46 -6.87
N ILE A 187 -0.53 7.83 -7.76
CA ILE A 187 -0.76 8.32 -9.12
C ILE A 187 -2.07 9.12 -9.15
N PRO A 188 -2.04 10.44 -9.44
CA PRO A 188 -3.25 11.22 -9.61
C PRO A 188 -4.10 10.69 -10.78
N THR A 189 -5.41 10.52 -10.53
CA THR A 189 -6.34 9.92 -11.50
C THR A 189 -6.45 10.71 -12.81
N GLU A 190 -6.23 12.02 -12.77
CA GLU A 190 -6.28 12.92 -13.93
C GLU A 190 -5.15 12.72 -14.93
N VAL A 191 -4.03 12.12 -14.51
CA VAL A 191 -2.85 11.92 -15.38
C VAL A 191 -2.48 10.46 -15.60
N ILE A 192 -3.14 9.51 -14.97
CA ILE A 192 -2.77 8.09 -15.02
C ILE A 192 -2.67 7.56 -16.46
N GLY A 193 -3.56 7.95 -17.34
CA GLY A 193 -3.54 7.58 -18.77
C GLY A 193 -2.36 8.16 -19.56
N GLN A 194 -1.60 9.10 -18.98
CA GLN A 194 -0.45 9.75 -19.61
C GLN A 194 0.89 9.21 -19.09
N VAL A 195 0.89 8.46 -17.98
CA VAL A 195 2.12 7.97 -17.30
C VAL A 195 2.97 7.13 -18.25
N GLN A 196 2.37 6.21 -19.01
CA GLN A 196 3.10 5.39 -19.99
C GLN A 196 3.86 6.26 -20.99
N ALA A 197 3.17 7.19 -21.65
CA ALA A 197 3.78 8.03 -22.68
C ALA A 197 4.91 8.89 -22.11
N ALA A 198 4.75 9.41 -20.89
CA ALA A 198 5.77 10.17 -20.18
C ALA A 198 6.99 9.30 -19.83
N ALA A 199 6.79 8.10 -19.30
CA ALA A 199 7.87 7.15 -18.99
C ALA A 199 8.66 6.75 -20.25
N GLU A 200 7.97 6.42 -21.34
CA GLU A 200 8.61 6.11 -22.62
C GLU A 200 9.36 7.31 -23.24
N GLN A 201 8.86 8.53 -23.02
CA GLN A 201 9.57 9.75 -23.45
C GLN A 201 10.87 9.93 -22.68
N LEU A 202 10.89 9.68 -21.37
CA LEU A 202 12.11 9.77 -20.55
C LEU A 202 13.13 8.73 -21.00
N ALA A 203 12.73 7.47 -21.17
CA ALA A 203 13.61 6.41 -21.64
C ALA A 203 14.29 6.74 -22.99
N ARG A 204 13.57 7.42 -23.92
CA ARG A 204 14.16 7.88 -25.20
C ARG A 204 15.16 9.03 -25.05
N ARG A 205 15.13 9.77 -23.96
CA ARG A 205 16.09 10.87 -23.70
C ARG A 205 17.39 10.38 -23.06
N GLU A 206 17.31 9.22 -22.40
CA GLU A 206 18.44 8.61 -21.68
C GLU A 206 19.23 7.61 -22.56
N ALA A 207 18.67 7.20 -23.70
CA ALA A 207 19.28 6.28 -24.67
C ALA A 207 20.11 7.02 -25.72
#